data_e1328cd17856fbb4b4cab151635b113e
#
_entry.id   e1328cd17856fbb4b4cab151635b113e
#
_cell.length_a   1.000
_cell.length_b   1.000
_cell.length_c   1.000
_cell.angle_alpha   90.00
_cell.angle_beta   90.00
_cell.angle_gamma   90.00
#
_symmetry.space_group_name_H-M   'P 1'
#
loop_
_entity.id
_entity.type
_entity.pdbx_description
1 polymer ?
#
loop_
_entity_poly.entity_id
_entity_poly.type
_entity_poly.pdbx_seq_one_letter_code
_entity_poly.pdbx_strand_id
1 'polypeptide(L)'
;MLTRLRDMDVQLLRLFVTIVESGGFSAAQGTLGMAPSTISTQMAKLETRIGFRLCERGKSGFRLTPKGERVLQSTRRLLQAMDAFTRDTQHVSGTLLGELRIGLSERLAPDVVEAIATAVGRFRTQAPDVLVEMLAVAPDELERKLLKGELQLAIGYFSGHQAGLNHVPLFVEQQSLYCGARHPLAAKRTVSVNDVERASNVARLYKTGTAGSALRNTRPTAFSENVDADVIFILSGAHVGFLPDHVAAPWVAAGKMRRLLPGKLSHAVEFQLATPRNSDGSEVLDAFRDALAEQFGPLHDGGRD
;
A
#
# COMPACT_ATOMS: atom_id res chain seq x y z
N MET A 1 -1.39 13.06 -34.75
CA MET A 1 -1.79 13.31 -33.34
C MET A 1 -3.12 12.63 -33.08
N LEU A 2 -3.24 11.96 -31.95
CA LEU A 2 -4.44 11.17 -31.61
C LEU A 2 -5.61 12.12 -31.35
N THR A 3 -6.53 12.26 -32.30
CA THR A 3 -7.71 13.12 -32.18
C THR A 3 -8.98 12.33 -31.87
N ARG A 4 -8.95 11.01 -32.02
CA ARG A 4 -10.07 10.09 -31.79
C ARG A 4 -9.56 8.71 -31.43
N LEU A 5 -10.05 8.12 -30.33
CA LEU A 5 -9.75 6.75 -29.94
C LEU A 5 -10.55 5.75 -30.77
N ARG A 6 -9.89 4.67 -31.22
CA ARG A 6 -10.47 3.51 -31.91
C ARG A 6 -10.13 2.25 -31.14
N ASP A 7 -10.81 1.15 -31.38
CA ASP A 7 -10.56 -0.14 -30.68
C ASP A 7 -9.10 -0.59 -30.74
N MET A 8 -8.47 -0.41 -31.91
CA MET A 8 -7.04 -0.71 -32.08
C MET A 8 -6.15 0.15 -31.18
N ASP A 9 -6.52 1.39 -30.86
CA ASP A 9 -5.76 2.26 -29.98
C ASP A 9 -5.82 1.76 -28.54
N VAL A 10 -6.97 1.25 -28.10
CA VAL A 10 -7.13 0.66 -26.77
C VAL A 10 -6.24 -0.58 -26.62
N GLN A 11 -6.17 -1.44 -27.64
CA GLN A 11 -5.27 -2.61 -27.62
C GLN A 11 -3.80 -2.19 -27.58
N LEU A 12 -3.40 -1.16 -28.32
CA LEU A 12 -2.04 -0.63 -28.28
C LEU A 12 -1.72 0.02 -26.92
N LEU A 13 -2.68 0.67 -26.30
CA LEU A 13 -2.54 1.24 -24.96
C LEU A 13 -2.39 0.14 -23.88
N ARG A 14 -3.17 -0.95 -23.97
CA ARG A 14 -2.99 -2.12 -23.08
C ARG A 14 -1.59 -2.73 -23.25
N LEU A 15 -1.14 -2.94 -24.48
CA LEU A 15 0.20 -3.42 -24.78
C LEU A 15 1.28 -2.50 -24.17
N PHE A 16 1.14 -1.19 -24.27
CA PHE A 16 2.06 -0.23 -23.67
C PHE A 16 2.14 -0.37 -22.13
N VAL A 17 1.00 -0.50 -21.47
CA VAL A 17 0.94 -0.73 -20.01
C VAL A 17 1.68 -2.02 -19.65
N THR A 18 1.40 -3.13 -20.36
CA THR A 18 2.06 -4.42 -20.10
C THR A 18 3.57 -4.36 -20.31
N ILE A 19 4.07 -3.65 -21.33
CA ILE A 19 5.51 -3.46 -21.53
C ILE A 19 6.16 -2.75 -20.34
N VAL A 20 5.49 -1.71 -19.83
CA VAL A 20 6.01 -0.93 -18.70
C VAL A 20 6.02 -1.77 -17.42
N GLU A 21 4.96 -2.49 -17.13
CA GLU A 21 4.80 -3.34 -15.94
C GLU A 21 5.76 -4.53 -15.94
N SER A 22 6.04 -5.07 -17.11
CA SER A 22 7.04 -6.13 -17.26
C SER A 22 8.51 -5.61 -17.21
N GLY A 23 8.72 -4.29 -17.15
CA GLY A 23 10.07 -3.71 -17.14
C GLY A 23 10.75 -3.64 -18.49
N GLY A 24 10.02 -3.85 -19.61
CA GLY A 24 10.51 -3.67 -20.97
C GLY A 24 10.03 -4.71 -21.98
N PHE A 25 10.46 -4.52 -23.23
CA PHE A 25 9.96 -5.29 -24.37
C PHE A 25 10.26 -6.78 -24.31
N SER A 26 11.48 -7.15 -23.87
CA SER A 26 11.87 -8.55 -23.76
C SER A 26 11.18 -9.26 -22.62
N ALA A 27 10.98 -8.57 -21.50
CA ALA A 27 10.28 -9.12 -20.34
C ALA A 27 8.77 -9.30 -20.59
N ALA A 28 8.18 -8.45 -21.42
CA ALA A 28 6.75 -8.52 -21.77
C ALA A 28 6.37 -9.68 -22.72
N GLN A 29 7.36 -10.39 -23.30
CA GLN A 29 7.09 -11.46 -24.28
C GLN A 29 6.23 -12.59 -23.70
N GLY A 30 6.57 -13.04 -22.49
CA GLY A 30 5.84 -14.13 -21.82
C GLY A 30 4.38 -13.76 -21.55
N THR A 31 4.17 -12.54 -21.08
CA THR A 31 2.84 -12.02 -20.72
C THR A 31 1.98 -11.74 -21.96
N LEU A 32 2.58 -11.22 -23.03
CA LEU A 32 1.87 -10.87 -24.26
C LEU A 32 1.72 -12.02 -25.25
N GLY A 33 2.48 -13.12 -25.09
CA GLY A 33 2.50 -14.21 -26.06
C GLY A 33 2.97 -13.80 -27.46
N MET A 34 3.78 -12.73 -27.56
CA MET A 34 4.20 -12.11 -28.83
C MET A 34 5.71 -12.09 -28.99
N ALA A 35 6.19 -12.20 -30.23
CA ALA A 35 7.60 -12.01 -30.54
C ALA A 35 8.05 -10.56 -30.29
N PRO A 36 9.31 -10.30 -29.90
CA PRO A 36 9.85 -8.96 -29.62
C PRO A 36 9.71 -7.97 -30.78
N SER A 37 9.86 -8.46 -32.00
CA SER A 37 9.68 -7.67 -33.22
C SER A 37 8.24 -7.18 -33.36
N THR A 38 7.26 -8.03 -33.06
CA THR A 38 5.84 -7.71 -33.08
C THR A 38 5.50 -6.66 -32.02
N ILE A 39 5.95 -6.87 -30.77
CA ILE A 39 5.77 -5.90 -29.67
C ILE A 39 6.35 -4.54 -30.06
N SER A 40 7.57 -4.55 -30.65
CA SER A 40 8.24 -3.34 -31.12
C SER A 40 7.48 -2.61 -32.20
N THR A 41 6.93 -3.34 -33.16
CA THR A 41 6.12 -2.78 -34.25
C THR A 41 4.82 -2.19 -33.74
N GLN A 42 4.14 -2.86 -32.82
CA GLN A 42 2.90 -2.35 -32.22
C GLN A 42 3.14 -1.07 -31.39
N MET A 43 4.25 -1.06 -30.62
CA MET A 43 4.63 0.12 -29.86
C MET A 43 4.97 1.31 -30.77
N ALA A 44 5.69 1.09 -31.88
CA ALA A 44 5.98 2.11 -32.88
C ALA A 44 4.71 2.67 -33.52
N LYS A 45 3.69 1.82 -33.77
CA LYS A 45 2.36 2.26 -34.24
C LYS A 45 1.69 3.18 -33.23
N LEU A 46 1.73 2.85 -31.93
CA LEU A 46 1.18 3.70 -30.90
C LEU A 46 1.87 5.07 -30.86
N GLU A 47 3.19 5.09 -30.84
CA GLU A 47 4.00 6.32 -30.82
C GLU A 47 3.73 7.20 -32.06
N THR A 48 3.59 6.60 -33.23
CA THR A 48 3.22 7.31 -34.47
C THR A 48 1.83 7.93 -34.36
N ARG A 49 0.84 7.22 -33.80
CA ARG A 49 -0.52 7.74 -33.62
C ARG A 49 -0.57 8.85 -32.58
N ILE A 50 0.19 8.75 -31.51
CA ILE A 50 0.27 9.78 -30.44
C ILE A 50 1.09 10.99 -30.93
N GLY A 51 2.08 10.76 -31.81
CA GLY A 51 2.90 11.80 -32.40
C GLY A 51 4.22 12.08 -31.66
N PHE A 52 4.57 11.25 -30.67
CA PHE A 52 5.84 11.34 -29.94
C PHE A 52 6.23 10.01 -29.30
N ARG A 53 7.50 9.87 -28.93
CA ARG A 53 8.02 8.68 -28.28
C ARG A 53 7.56 8.61 -26.82
N LEU A 54 7.15 7.40 -26.41
CA LEU A 54 6.72 7.07 -25.05
C LEU A 54 7.83 6.43 -24.23
N CYS A 55 8.75 5.74 -24.92
CA CYS A 55 9.86 5.06 -24.25
C CYS A 55 11.16 5.19 -25.02
N GLU A 56 12.26 5.10 -24.29
CA GLU A 56 13.63 5.04 -24.79
C GLU A 56 14.19 3.62 -24.62
N ARG A 57 14.97 3.19 -25.60
CA ARG A 57 15.69 1.92 -25.62
C ARG A 57 17.16 2.23 -25.84
N GLY A 58 18.04 1.64 -25.05
CA GLY A 58 19.45 1.85 -25.19
C GLY A 58 20.28 0.87 -24.36
N LYS A 59 21.60 1.09 -24.33
CA LYS A 59 22.51 0.30 -23.48
C LYS A 59 22.17 0.40 -21.97
N SER A 60 21.42 1.43 -21.57
CA SER A 60 20.93 1.63 -20.21
C SER A 60 19.57 0.98 -19.91
N GLY A 61 19.04 0.16 -20.84
CA GLY A 61 17.76 -0.56 -20.67
C GLY A 61 16.54 0.20 -21.16
N PHE A 62 15.36 -0.22 -20.66
CA PHE A 62 14.06 0.37 -20.94
C PHE A 62 13.77 1.54 -19.97
N ARG A 63 13.34 2.67 -20.49
CA ARG A 63 12.92 3.85 -19.69
C ARG A 63 11.75 4.55 -20.36
N LEU A 64 10.83 5.07 -19.55
CA LEU A 64 9.79 5.97 -20.04
C LEU A 64 10.36 7.36 -20.29
N THR A 65 9.83 8.04 -21.32
CA THR A 65 10.02 9.49 -21.47
C THR A 65 9.09 10.23 -20.50
N PRO A 66 9.34 11.51 -20.15
CA PRO A 66 8.41 12.31 -19.34
C PRO A 66 7.00 12.39 -19.96
N LYS A 67 6.91 12.39 -21.30
CA LYS A 67 5.63 12.30 -22.01
C LYS A 67 5.02 10.89 -21.90
N GLY A 68 5.85 9.85 -21.92
CA GLY A 68 5.44 8.46 -21.72
C GLY A 68 4.82 8.23 -20.35
N GLU A 69 5.39 8.78 -19.29
CA GLU A 69 4.82 8.69 -17.94
C GLU A 69 3.43 9.32 -17.86
N ARG A 70 3.24 10.51 -18.45
CA ARG A 70 1.93 11.17 -18.50
C ARG A 70 0.89 10.37 -19.29
N VAL A 71 1.29 9.78 -20.42
CA VAL A 71 0.42 8.92 -21.24
C VAL A 71 0.09 7.65 -20.48
N LEU A 72 1.05 7.04 -19.76
CA LEU A 72 0.81 5.85 -18.93
C LEU A 72 -0.27 6.11 -17.87
N GLN A 73 -0.16 7.22 -17.14
CA GLN A 73 -1.17 7.59 -16.14
C GLN A 73 -2.55 7.82 -16.76
N SER A 74 -2.61 8.50 -17.92
CA SER A 74 -3.86 8.73 -18.63
C SER A 74 -4.45 7.44 -19.19
N THR A 75 -3.59 6.53 -19.67
CA THR A 75 -4.00 5.21 -20.17
C THR A 75 -4.59 4.36 -19.06
N ARG A 76 -3.94 4.31 -17.90
CA ARG A 76 -4.47 3.57 -16.74
C ARG A 76 -5.85 4.06 -16.34
N ARG A 77 -6.06 5.39 -16.26
CA ARG A 77 -7.38 5.98 -15.96
C ARG A 77 -8.43 5.61 -17.01
N LEU A 78 -8.07 5.63 -18.29
CA LEU A 78 -8.98 5.24 -19.37
C LEU A 78 -9.37 3.76 -19.24
N LEU A 79 -8.41 2.86 -19.07
CA LEU A 79 -8.68 1.43 -18.94
C LEU A 79 -9.54 1.13 -17.72
N GLN A 80 -9.28 1.80 -16.60
CA GLN A 80 -10.12 1.71 -15.40
C GLN A 80 -11.55 2.18 -15.64
N ALA A 81 -11.74 3.30 -16.34
CA ALA A 81 -13.06 3.79 -16.70
C ALA A 81 -13.81 2.83 -17.65
N MET A 82 -13.10 2.20 -18.58
CA MET A 82 -13.68 1.17 -19.47
C MET A 82 -14.08 -0.08 -18.67
N ASP A 83 -13.24 -0.52 -17.76
CA ASP A 83 -13.53 -1.66 -16.90
C ASP A 83 -14.69 -1.36 -15.95
N ALA A 84 -14.79 -0.11 -15.42
CA ALA A 84 -15.94 0.36 -14.66
C ALA A 84 -17.22 0.34 -15.49
N PHE A 85 -17.18 0.91 -16.69
CA PHE A 85 -18.33 0.90 -17.60
C PHE A 85 -18.80 -0.53 -17.93
N THR A 86 -17.87 -1.46 -18.16
CA THR A 86 -18.21 -2.86 -18.43
C THR A 86 -18.88 -3.50 -17.22
N ARG A 87 -18.40 -3.22 -16.01
CA ARG A 87 -19.02 -3.65 -14.75
C ARG A 87 -20.43 -3.07 -14.62
N ASP A 88 -20.57 -1.76 -14.75
CA ASP A 88 -21.86 -1.07 -14.61
C ASP A 88 -22.93 -1.61 -15.59
N THR A 89 -22.51 -1.94 -16.82
CA THR A 89 -23.42 -2.54 -17.81
C THR A 89 -23.77 -4.00 -17.50
N GLN A 90 -22.89 -4.75 -16.83
CA GLN A 90 -23.15 -6.11 -16.36
C GLN A 90 -24.04 -6.14 -15.11
N HIS A 91 -24.03 -5.11 -14.28
CA HIS A 91 -24.85 -4.95 -13.07
C HIS A 91 -26.35 -4.76 -13.35
N VAL A 92 -26.75 -4.49 -14.59
CA VAL A 92 -28.19 -4.51 -14.99
C VAL A 92 -28.86 -5.85 -14.68
N SER A 93 -28.08 -6.91 -14.41
CA SER A 93 -28.54 -8.25 -14.00
C SER A 93 -28.58 -8.51 -12.48
N GLY A 94 -28.20 -7.54 -11.64
CA GLY A 94 -28.27 -7.64 -10.18
C GLY A 94 -27.15 -8.46 -9.51
N THR A 95 -26.10 -8.86 -10.24
CA THR A 95 -24.97 -9.64 -9.71
C THR A 95 -23.70 -8.79 -9.73
N LEU A 96 -23.03 -8.64 -8.58
CA LEU A 96 -21.73 -7.97 -8.49
C LEU A 96 -20.64 -8.84 -9.14
N LEU A 97 -19.93 -8.28 -10.12
CA LEU A 97 -18.88 -8.98 -10.87
C LEU A 97 -17.59 -8.12 -10.91
N GLY A 98 -16.45 -8.76 -11.12
CA GLY A 98 -15.17 -8.07 -11.32
C GLY A 98 -14.09 -8.42 -10.31
N GLU A 99 -13.21 -7.47 -10.01
CA GLU A 99 -12.08 -7.64 -9.10
C GLU A 99 -12.09 -6.55 -8.02
N LEU A 100 -11.73 -6.94 -6.81
CA LEU A 100 -11.48 -6.04 -5.68
C LEU A 100 -10.06 -6.27 -5.17
N ARG A 101 -9.17 -5.30 -5.41
CA ARG A 101 -7.77 -5.33 -4.96
C ARG A 101 -7.60 -4.45 -3.74
N ILE A 102 -7.24 -5.08 -2.63
CA ILE A 102 -7.13 -4.48 -1.31
C ILE A 102 -5.66 -4.43 -0.89
N GLY A 103 -5.17 -3.27 -0.50
CA GLY A 103 -3.88 -3.12 0.14
C GLY A 103 -4.00 -3.12 1.66
N LEU A 104 -3.08 -3.80 2.34
CA LEU A 104 -3.03 -3.82 3.80
C LEU A 104 -1.63 -3.40 4.26
N SER A 105 -1.54 -2.64 5.35
CA SER A 105 -0.32 -2.57 6.13
C SER A 105 -0.01 -3.93 6.75
N GLU A 106 1.27 -4.22 6.87
CA GLU A 106 1.72 -5.46 7.49
C GLU A 106 1.43 -5.51 9.00
N ARG A 107 1.33 -6.72 9.54
CA ARG A 107 1.26 -6.98 11.00
C ARG A 107 0.13 -6.27 11.71
N LEU A 108 -1.08 -6.34 11.18
CA LEU A 108 -2.29 -5.86 11.86
C LEU A 108 -2.53 -6.64 13.17
N ALA A 109 -3.16 -5.98 14.14
CA ALA A 109 -3.55 -6.60 15.39
C ALA A 109 -4.57 -7.74 15.17
N PRO A 110 -4.55 -8.81 15.99
CA PRO A 110 -5.40 -9.98 15.78
C PRO A 110 -6.90 -9.67 15.71
N ASP A 111 -7.39 -8.76 16.54
CA ASP A 111 -8.78 -8.28 16.55
C ASP A 111 -9.14 -7.52 15.26
N VAL A 112 -8.21 -6.73 14.74
CA VAL A 112 -8.37 -6.05 13.44
C VAL A 112 -8.41 -7.06 12.29
N VAL A 113 -7.53 -8.08 12.33
CA VAL A 113 -7.54 -9.15 11.33
C VAL A 113 -8.87 -9.90 11.35
N GLU A 114 -9.42 -10.21 12.53
CA GLU A 114 -10.71 -10.87 12.69
C GLU A 114 -11.86 -10.00 12.15
N ALA A 115 -11.85 -8.70 12.42
CA ALA A 115 -12.83 -7.74 11.89
C ALA A 115 -12.79 -7.68 10.36
N ILE A 116 -11.60 -7.58 9.76
CA ILE A 116 -11.45 -7.58 8.30
C ILE A 116 -11.89 -8.94 7.72
N ALA A 117 -11.52 -10.05 8.35
CA ALA A 117 -11.94 -11.39 7.91
C ALA A 117 -13.46 -11.55 7.92
N THR A 118 -14.14 -11.01 8.94
CA THR A 118 -15.61 -10.99 9.03
C THR A 118 -16.22 -10.17 7.89
N ALA A 119 -15.66 -8.98 7.60
CA ALA A 119 -16.08 -8.15 6.47
C ALA A 119 -15.92 -8.87 5.12
N VAL A 120 -14.80 -9.57 4.92
CA VAL A 120 -14.55 -10.38 3.72
C VAL A 120 -15.56 -11.50 3.59
N GLY A 121 -15.86 -12.22 4.68
CA GLY A 121 -16.85 -13.31 4.69
C GLY A 121 -18.24 -12.80 4.30
N ARG A 122 -18.66 -11.65 4.85
CA ARG A 122 -19.92 -11.01 4.51
C ARG A 122 -19.96 -10.54 3.05
N PHE A 123 -18.92 -9.86 2.60
CA PHE A 123 -18.80 -9.42 1.22
C PHE A 123 -18.88 -10.58 0.24
N ARG A 124 -18.22 -11.71 0.53
CA ARG A 124 -18.28 -12.93 -0.30
C ARG A 124 -19.69 -13.53 -0.40
N THR A 125 -20.51 -13.35 0.61
CA THR A 125 -21.93 -13.79 0.56
C THR A 125 -22.76 -12.91 -0.37
N GLN A 126 -22.47 -11.60 -0.42
CA GLN A 126 -23.16 -10.63 -1.28
C GLN A 126 -22.63 -10.61 -2.71
N ALA A 127 -21.32 -10.87 -2.88
CA ALA A 127 -20.60 -10.77 -4.14
C ALA A 127 -19.77 -12.06 -4.42
N PRO A 128 -20.42 -13.23 -4.62
CA PRO A 128 -19.72 -14.51 -4.76
C PRO A 128 -18.82 -14.60 -6.00
N ASP A 129 -19.13 -13.83 -7.05
CA ASP A 129 -18.44 -13.86 -8.33
C ASP A 129 -17.33 -12.79 -8.46
N VAL A 130 -17.12 -11.98 -7.40
CA VAL A 130 -16.03 -10.99 -7.38
C VAL A 130 -14.72 -11.65 -6.95
N LEU A 131 -13.66 -11.49 -7.75
CA LEU A 131 -12.31 -11.91 -7.36
C LEU A 131 -11.74 -10.89 -6.35
N VAL A 132 -11.35 -11.37 -5.18
CA VAL A 132 -10.71 -10.53 -4.15
C VAL A 132 -9.22 -10.84 -4.11
N GLU A 133 -8.41 -9.81 -4.28
CA GLU A 133 -6.94 -9.86 -4.14
C GLU A 133 -6.50 -8.98 -2.97
N MET A 134 -5.65 -9.51 -2.08
CA MET A 134 -5.08 -8.76 -0.97
C MET A 134 -3.56 -8.74 -1.04
N LEU A 135 -2.99 -7.55 -0.84
CA LEU A 135 -1.54 -7.31 -0.86
C LEU A 135 -1.13 -6.66 0.46
N ALA A 136 -0.11 -7.18 1.11
CA ALA A 136 0.50 -6.54 2.27
C ALA A 136 1.79 -5.85 1.84
N VAL A 137 1.84 -4.52 1.96
CA VAL A 137 2.98 -3.70 1.53
C VAL A 137 3.19 -2.50 2.47
N ALA A 138 4.34 -1.84 2.34
CA ALA A 138 4.66 -0.65 3.13
C ALA A 138 3.68 0.52 2.84
N PRO A 139 3.47 1.44 3.79
CA PRO A 139 2.48 2.52 3.68
C PRO A 139 2.64 3.43 2.46
N ASP A 140 3.85 3.82 2.12
CA ASP A 140 4.14 4.65 0.94
C ASP A 140 3.88 3.90 -0.38
N GLU A 141 4.05 2.60 -0.38
CA GLU A 141 3.70 1.73 -1.50
C GLU A 141 2.18 1.61 -1.66
N LEU A 142 1.41 1.56 -0.56
CA LEU A 142 -0.07 1.59 -0.59
C LEU A 142 -0.58 2.85 -1.29
N GLU A 143 -0.10 4.04 -0.87
CA GLU A 143 -0.48 5.31 -1.50
C GLU A 143 -0.18 5.32 -3.00
N ARG A 144 1.03 4.89 -3.36
CA ARG A 144 1.48 4.84 -4.75
C ARG A 144 0.61 3.91 -5.60
N LYS A 145 0.24 2.75 -5.07
CA LYS A 145 -0.61 1.77 -5.77
C LYS A 145 -2.05 2.26 -5.92
N LEU A 146 -2.61 2.92 -4.90
CA LEU A 146 -3.92 3.56 -5.00
C LEU A 146 -3.95 4.64 -6.10
N LEU A 147 -2.96 5.56 -6.09
CA LEU A 147 -2.88 6.63 -7.09
C LEU A 147 -2.66 6.12 -8.51
N LYS A 148 -2.04 4.96 -8.68
CA LYS A 148 -1.89 4.28 -9.97
C LYS A 148 -3.11 3.45 -10.36
N GLY A 149 -4.07 3.25 -9.44
CA GLY A 149 -5.22 2.39 -9.64
C GLY A 149 -4.88 0.90 -9.68
N GLU A 150 -3.75 0.52 -9.11
CA GLU A 150 -3.37 -0.88 -8.88
C GLU A 150 -4.13 -1.47 -7.70
N LEU A 151 -4.64 -0.62 -6.79
CA LEU A 151 -5.54 -0.96 -5.69
C LEU A 151 -6.79 -0.08 -5.75
N GLN A 152 -7.93 -0.60 -5.34
CA GLN A 152 -9.17 0.14 -5.18
C GLN A 152 -9.33 0.71 -3.77
N LEU A 153 -8.82 0.01 -2.76
CA LEU A 153 -8.77 0.50 -1.39
C LEU A 153 -7.51 0.01 -0.66
N ALA A 154 -7.13 0.71 0.38
CA ALA A 154 -6.08 0.25 1.27
C ALA A 154 -6.42 0.55 2.74
N ILE A 155 -6.06 -0.37 3.63
CA ILE A 155 -6.15 -0.21 5.08
C ILE A 155 -4.72 -0.12 5.61
N GLY A 156 -4.37 1.01 6.18
CA GLY A 156 -3.03 1.25 6.64
C GLY A 156 -2.88 2.56 7.37
N TYR A 157 -1.66 2.85 7.72
CA TYR A 157 -1.28 4.12 8.26
C TYR A 157 -0.70 5.00 7.14
N PHE A 158 -1.08 6.25 7.10
CA PHE A 158 -0.68 7.21 6.08
C PHE A 158 -0.08 8.45 6.74
N SER A 159 1.11 8.87 6.29
CA SER A 159 1.85 9.99 6.93
C SER A 159 1.34 11.38 6.56
N GLY A 160 0.36 11.48 5.69
CA GLY A 160 -0.24 12.72 5.22
C GLY A 160 -1.42 12.45 4.29
N HIS A 161 -2.14 13.51 3.95
CA HIS A 161 -3.25 13.42 3.00
C HIS A 161 -2.71 13.69 1.59
N GLN A 162 -2.51 12.64 0.82
CA GLN A 162 -2.13 12.75 -0.59
C GLN A 162 -3.30 13.30 -1.42
N ALA A 163 -3.01 14.31 -2.25
CA ALA A 163 -3.98 14.80 -3.21
C ALA A 163 -4.42 13.66 -4.15
N GLY A 164 -5.74 13.43 -4.24
CA GLY A 164 -6.31 12.35 -5.06
C GLY A 164 -6.76 11.12 -4.29
N LEU A 165 -6.53 11.06 -2.98
CA LEU A 165 -7.06 10.02 -2.09
C LEU A 165 -8.06 10.60 -1.09
N ASN A 166 -9.06 9.81 -0.74
CA ASN A 166 -9.92 9.99 0.42
C ASN A 166 -9.38 9.13 1.56
N HIS A 167 -9.40 9.65 2.79
CA HIS A 167 -8.93 8.96 3.98
C HIS A 167 -10.02 8.98 5.04
N VAL A 168 -10.35 7.80 5.59
CA VAL A 168 -11.33 7.61 6.65
C VAL A 168 -10.65 6.93 7.83
N PRO A 169 -10.63 7.52 9.04
CA PRO A 169 -10.10 6.85 10.22
C PRO A 169 -10.82 5.52 10.48
N LEU A 170 -10.07 4.47 10.83
CA LEU A 170 -10.61 3.14 11.15
C LEU A 170 -10.37 2.75 12.61
N PHE A 171 -9.12 2.74 13.03
CA PHE A 171 -8.73 2.35 14.39
C PHE A 171 -7.38 2.97 14.77
N VAL A 172 -7.04 2.86 16.04
CA VAL A 172 -5.80 3.39 16.60
C VAL A 172 -4.96 2.23 17.14
N GLU A 173 -3.70 2.16 16.71
CA GLU A 173 -2.71 1.21 17.17
C GLU A 173 -1.74 1.88 18.16
N GLN A 174 -1.46 1.22 19.28
CA GLN A 174 -0.44 1.69 20.23
C GLN A 174 0.92 1.10 19.89
N GLN A 175 1.91 1.97 19.78
CA GLN A 175 3.31 1.60 19.61
C GLN A 175 4.13 2.08 20.81
N SER A 176 5.04 1.23 21.28
CA SER A 176 5.91 1.52 22.41
C SER A 176 7.35 1.16 22.11
N LEU A 177 8.25 1.73 22.89
CA LEU A 177 9.68 1.43 22.76
C LEU A 177 10.04 0.14 23.49
N TYR A 178 10.80 -0.73 22.83
CA TYR A 178 11.24 -2.01 23.34
C TYR A 178 12.74 -2.22 23.21
N CYS A 179 13.29 -3.07 24.07
CA CYS A 179 14.62 -3.67 23.92
C CYS A 179 14.56 -5.19 24.12
N GLY A 180 15.50 -5.90 23.54
CA GLY A 180 15.66 -7.35 23.78
C GLY A 180 16.20 -7.64 25.17
N ALA A 181 15.93 -8.84 25.68
CA ALA A 181 16.37 -9.26 27.03
C ALA A 181 17.91 -9.21 27.22
N ARG A 182 18.68 -9.32 26.14
CA ARG A 182 20.15 -9.24 26.15
C ARG A 182 20.69 -7.81 26.09
N HIS A 183 19.81 -6.82 25.85
CA HIS A 183 20.22 -5.42 25.78
C HIS A 183 20.60 -4.90 27.18
N PRO A 184 21.65 -4.05 27.34
CA PRO A 184 22.06 -3.53 28.65
C PRO A 184 20.94 -2.84 29.43
N LEU A 185 20.01 -2.17 28.74
CA LEU A 185 18.85 -1.54 29.37
C LEU A 185 17.81 -2.52 29.91
N ALA A 186 17.83 -3.78 29.47
CA ALA A 186 16.94 -4.81 30.02
C ALA A 186 17.27 -5.18 31.46
N ALA A 187 18.54 -5.17 31.83
CA ALA A 187 19.00 -5.47 33.19
C ALA A 187 18.93 -4.25 34.14
N LYS A 188 18.76 -3.04 33.58
CA LYS A 188 18.78 -1.81 34.38
C LYS A 188 17.46 -1.64 35.15
N ARG A 189 17.56 -1.52 36.50
CA ARG A 189 16.38 -1.36 37.37
C ARG A 189 15.54 -0.13 37.01
N THR A 190 16.21 1.00 36.79
CA THR A 190 15.55 2.26 36.36
C THR A 190 16.20 2.75 35.10
N VAL A 191 15.41 2.91 34.05
CA VAL A 191 15.83 3.45 32.74
C VAL A 191 15.39 4.91 32.67
N SER A 192 16.27 5.80 32.24
CA SER A 192 15.97 7.19 31.95
C SER A 192 15.85 7.46 30.43
N VAL A 193 15.28 8.60 30.05
CA VAL A 193 15.24 9.03 28.65
C VAL A 193 16.66 9.16 28.07
N ASN A 194 17.60 9.72 28.85
CA ASN A 194 18.99 9.85 28.45
C ASN A 194 19.69 8.50 28.19
N ASP A 195 19.30 7.42 28.92
CA ASP A 195 19.81 6.08 28.64
C ASP A 195 19.34 5.57 27.26
N VAL A 196 18.10 5.86 26.92
CA VAL A 196 17.53 5.49 25.63
C VAL A 196 18.15 6.30 24.49
N GLU A 197 18.36 7.60 24.68
CA GLU A 197 19.00 8.48 23.70
C GLU A 197 20.44 8.08 23.35
N ARG A 198 21.13 7.42 24.28
CA ARG A 198 22.49 6.90 24.07
C ARG A 198 22.53 5.49 23.49
N ALA A 199 21.40 4.81 23.45
CA ALA A 199 21.31 3.46 22.91
C ALA A 199 21.27 3.48 21.38
N SER A 200 21.87 2.45 20.77
CA SER A 200 21.67 2.19 19.35
C SER A 200 20.20 1.91 19.06
N ASN A 201 19.65 2.54 18.07
CA ASN A 201 18.24 2.35 17.71
C ASN A 201 18.07 1.92 16.26
N VAL A 202 16.98 1.19 16.00
CA VAL A 202 16.49 0.90 14.65
C VAL A 202 15.39 1.89 14.28
N ALA A 203 15.44 2.42 13.06
CA ALA A 203 14.43 3.30 12.50
C ALA A 203 13.83 2.70 11.22
N ARG A 204 12.56 2.97 10.97
CA ARG A 204 11.90 2.58 9.74
C ARG A 204 12.29 3.49 8.59
N LEU A 205 12.44 2.92 7.39
CA LEU A 205 12.76 3.67 6.16
C LEU A 205 11.58 4.54 5.70
N TYR A 206 10.35 4.15 6.02
CA TYR A 206 9.16 4.95 5.74
C TYR A 206 8.78 5.84 6.95
N LYS A 207 8.10 6.93 6.67
CA LYS A 207 7.70 7.88 7.72
C LYS A 207 6.59 7.29 8.60
N THR A 208 6.83 7.19 9.89
CA THR A 208 5.86 6.76 10.91
C THR A 208 5.34 7.97 11.68
N GLY A 209 4.50 8.82 11.08
CA GLY A 209 3.83 9.93 11.77
C GLY A 209 4.71 10.70 12.78
N THR A 210 4.18 10.96 13.98
CA THR A 210 4.88 11.65 15.07
C THR A 210 5.86 10.78 15.87
N ALA A 211 5.97 9.49 15.57
CA ALA A 211 6.81 8.53 16.30
C ALA A 211 8.30 8.93 16.38
N GLY A 212 8.79 9.62 15.36
CA GLY A 212 10.17 10.12 15.33
C GLY A 212 10.48 11.22 16.35
N SER A 213 9.49 11.76 17.07
CA SER A 213 9.73 12.88 18.00
C SER A 213 10.44 12.48 19.28
N ALA A 214 10.21 11.28 19.79
CA ALA A 214 10.75 10.82 21.06
C ALA A 214 12.24 10.42 21.00
N LEU A 215 12.75 10.07 19.80
CA LEU A 215 14.16 9.77 19.54
C LEU A 215 14.79 10.73 18.53
N ARG A 216 14.26 11.94 18.38
CA ARG A 216 14.72 12.93 17.39
C ARG A 216 16.19 13.30 17.50
N ASN A 217 16.77 13.19 18.68
CA ASN A 217 18.17 13.55 18.92
C ASN A 217 19.13 12.36 18.76
N THR A 218 18.62 11.19 18.37
CA THR A 218 19.44 10.00 18.16
C THR A 218 19.71 9.76 16.70
N ARG A 219 20.92 9.31 16.36
CA ARG A 219 21.22 8.80 15.03
C ARG A 219 20.86 7.30 14.99
N PRO A 220 19.94 6.87 14.10
CA PRO A 220 19.70 5.44 13.90
C PRO A 220 20.99 4.73 13.48
N THR A 221 21.24 3.56 14.05
CA THR A 221 22.37 2.69 13.70
C THR A 221 21.94 1.50 12.85
N ALA A 222 20.62 1.34 12.65
CA ALA A 222 20.02 0.37 11.77
C ALA A 222 18.75 0.95 11.14
N PHE A 223 18.42 0.47 9.95
CA PHE A 223 17.18 0.79 9.24
C PHE A 223 16.44 -0.49 8.88
N SER A 224 15.12 -0.43 8.91
CA SER A 224 14.23 -1.54 8.54
C SER A 224 13.15 -1.07 7.56
N GLU A 225 12.69 -1.98 6.73
CA GLU A 225 11.57 -1.75 5.82
C GLU A 225 10.24 -2.28 6.39
N ASN A 226 10.30 -3.13 7.43
CA ASN A 226 9.13 -3.79 7.98
C ASN A 226 9.25 -4.11 9.46
N VAL A 227 8.12 -4.40 10.08
CA VAL A 227 8.01 -4.69 11.52
C VAL A 227 8.78 -5.95 11.93
N ASP A 228 8.87 -6.97 11.07
CA ASP A 228 9.60 -8.20 11.38
C ASP A 228 11.12 -7.95 11.47
N ALA A 229 11.65 -7.09 10.61
CA ALA A 229 13.04 -6.67 10.70
C ALA A 229 13.32 -5.87 12.00
N ASP A 230 12.39 -5.00 12.42
CA ASP A 230 12.48 -4.32 13.72
C ASP A 230 12.56 -5.33 14.86
N VAL A 231 11.70 -6.36 14.86
CA VAL A 231 11.72 -7.44 15.86
C VAL A 231 13.09 -8.13 15.91
N ILE A 232 13.68 -8.42 14.75
CA ILE A 232 15.02 -9.06 14.68
C ILE A 232 16.10 -8.15 15.30
N PHE A 233 16.12 -6.86 14.94
CA PHE A 233 17.09 -5.91 15.49
C PHE A 233 16.95 -5.78 17.01
N ILE A 234 15.72 -5.71 17.53
CA ILE A 234 15.46 -5.58 18.96
C ILE A 234 15.84 -6.87 19.70
N LEU A 235 15.44 -8.06 19.21
CA LEU A 235 15.77 -9.36 19.80
C LEU A 235 17.27 -9.66 19.77
N SER A 236 18.02 -9.07 18.84
CA SER A 236 19.49 -9.19 18.82
C SER A 236 20.14 -8.70 20.13
N GLY A 237 19.46 -7.79 20.85
CA GLY A 237 19.98 -7.13 22.04
C GLY A 237 20.93 -5.97 21.73
N ALA A 238 21.13 -5.62 20.47
CA ALA A 238 21.99 -4.52 20.04
C ALA A 238 21.23 -3.20 19.86
N HIS A 239 19.91 -3.24 19.65
CA HIS A 239 19.12 -2.07 19.33
C HIS A 239 17.87 -1.96 20.21
N VAL A 240 17.43 -0.71 20.41
CA VAL A 240 16.08 -0.38 20.87
C VAL A 240 15.24 0.04 19.66
N GLY A 241 13.93 -0.16 19.71
CA GLY A 241 13.04 0.23 18.60
C GLY A 241 11.58 0.32 19.02
N PHE A 242 10.78 1.05 18.24
CA PHE A 242 9.34 1.08 18.41
C PHE A 242 8.68 -0.11 17.70
N LEU A 243 7.77 -0.77 18.42
CA LEU A 243 6.93 -1.84 17.86
C LEU A 243 5.47 -1.61 18.24
N PRO A 244 4.54 -2.08 17.41
CA PRO A 244 3.17 -2.29 17.83
C PRO A 244 3.11 -3.16 19.08
N ASP A 245 2.33 -2.74 20.09
CA ASP A 245 2.28 -3.44 21.37
C ASP A 245 1.84 -4.91 21.22
N HIS A 246 0.93 -5.20 20.30
CA HIS A 246 0.47 -6.56 20.00
C HIS A 246 1.57 -7.45 19.38
N VAL A 247 2.48 -6.87 18.57
CA VAL A 247 3.64 -7.61 18.01
C VAL A 247 4.67 -7.93 19.09
N ALA A 248 4.90 -6.98 20.00
CA ALA A 248 5.85 -7.17 21.10
C ALA A 248 5.33 -8.09 22.21
N ALA A 249 4.01 -8.16 22.41
CA ALA A 249 3.38 -8.86 23.53
C ALA A 249 3.83 -10.32 23.72
N PRO A 250 3.88 -11.19 22.67
CA PRO A 250 4.37 -12.56 22.84
C PRO A 250 5.82 -12.65 23.31
N TRP A 251 6.69 -11.73 22.84
CA TRP A 251 8.09 -11.67 23.21
C TRP A 251 8.28 -11.16 24.63
N VAL A 252 7.44 -10.22 25.06
CA VAL A 252 7.43 -9.72 26.45
C VAL A 252 6.95 -10.84 27.39
N ALA A 253 5.87 -11.53 27.05
CA ALA A 253 5.36 -12.67 27.82
C ALA A 253 6.39 -13.80 27.95
N ALA A 254 7.18 -14.04 26.90
CA ALA A 254 8.27 -15.01 26.90
C ALA A 254 9.56 -14.50 27.61
N GLY A 255 9.57 -13.29 28.17
CA GLY A 255 10.74 -12.68 28.81
C GLY A 255 11.89 -12.34 27.85
N LYS A 256 11.64 -12.33 26.54
CA LYS A 256 12.63 -12.05 25.49
C LYS A 256 12.72 -10.57 25.11
N MET A 257 11.68 -9.78 25.44
CA MET A 257 11.65 -8.33 25.28
C MET A 257 11.20 -7.63 26.55
N ARG A 258 11.61 -6.37 26.69
CA ARG A 258 11.18 -5.47 27.75
C ARG A 258 10.71 -4.15 27.15
N ARG A 259 9.52 -3.69 27.56
CA ARG A 259 9.02 -2.35 27.27
C ARG A 259 9.81 -1.32 28.06
N LEU A 260 10.27 -0.27 27.39
CA LEU A 260 11.06 0.80 27.99
C LEU A 260 10.18 2.04 28.23
N LEU A 261 10.31 2.65 29.41
CA LEU A 261 9.63 3.90 29.79
C LEU A 261 8.13 3.92 29.44
N PRO A 262 7.34 2.95 29.93
CA PRO A 262 5.89 2.90 29.65
C PRO A 262 5.21 4.22 30.01
N GLY A 263 4.34 4.72 29.13
CA GLY A 263 3.62 6.00 29.27
C GLY A 263 4.45 7.23 28.88
N LYS A 264 5.77 7.13 28.71
CA LYS A 264 6.62 8.24 28.23
C LYS A 264 7.07 8.07 26.79
N LEU A 265 7.45 6.85 26.42
CA LEU A 265 7.92 6.50 25.07
C LEU A 265 6.92 5.52 24.42
N SER A 266 5.73 6.02 24.22
CA SER A 266 4.66 5.37 23.47
C SER A 266 3.88 6.43 22.70
N HIS A 267 3.28 6.02 21.59
CA HIS A 267 2.45 6.88 20.75
C HIS A 267 1.36 6.07 20.07
N ALA A 268 0.28 6.77 19.75
CA ALA A 268 -0.81 6.23 18.98
C ALA A 268 -0.56 6.43 17.48
N VAL A 269 -0.87 5.43 16.69
CA VAL A 269 -0.83 5.48 15.22
C VAL A 269 -2.25 5.25 14.73
N GLU A 270 -2.81 6.24 14.04
CA GLU A 270 -4.12 6.13 13.42
C GLU A 270 -4.01 5.36 12.11
N PHE A 271 -4.76 4.29 12.00
CA PHE A 271 -4.94 3.53 10.77
C PHE A 271 -6.20 4.00 10.08
N GLN A 272 -6.13 4.12 8.77
CA GLN A 272 -7.17 4.70 7.94
C GLN A 272 -7.51 3.75 6.78
N LEU A 273 -8.74 3.84 6.31
CA LEU A 273 -9.13 3.37 5.00
C LEU A 273 -8.83 4.47 3.99
N ALA A 274 -8.05 4.16 2.97
CA ALA A 274 -7.78 5.07 1.85
C ALA A 274 -8.37 4.53 0.55
N THR A 275 -8.99 5.42 -0.23
CA THR A 275 -9.56 5.13 -1.55
C THR A 275 -9.22 6.25 -2.54
N PRO A 276 -9.08 5.99 -3.84
CA PRO A 276 -8.98 7.07 -4.84
C PRO A 276 -10.24 7.95 -4.83
N ARG A 277 -10.07 9.27 -4.95
CA ARG A 277 -11.22 10.22 -5.00
C ARG A 277 -12.18 9.97 -6.16
N ASN A 278 -11.69 9.37 -7.24
CA ASN A 278 -12.49 9.08 -8.44
C ASN A 278 -13.04 7.64 -8.44
N SER A 279 -13.13 7.00 -7.28
CA SER A 279 -13.70 5.64 -7.13
C SER A 279 -15.21 5.65 -6.87
N ASP A 280 -15.85 6.82 -6.86
CA ASP A 280 -17.29 6.94 -6.71
C ASP A 280 -18.03 6.17 -7.81
N GLY A 281 -19.06 5.39 -7.43
CA GLY A 281 -19.86 4.59 -8.34
C GLY A 281 -19.36 3.16 -8.56
N SER A 282 -18.39 2.67 -7.80
CA SER A 282 -18.00 1.26 -7.81
C SER A 282 -18.83 0.48 -6.77
N GLU A 283 -19.92 -0.15 -7.20
CA GLU A 283 -20.79 -0.96 -6.33
C GLU A 283 -20.02 -2.06 -5.57
N VAL A 284 -19.00 -2.66 -6.20
CA VAL A 284 -18.13 -3.66 -5.58
C VAL A 284 -17.34 -3.04 -4.42
N LEU A 285 -16.79 -1.84 -4.61
CA LEU A 285 -16.07 -1.13 -3.56
C LEU A 285 -17.00 -0.68 -2.45
N ASP A 286 -18.17 -0.16 -2.80
CA ASP A 286 -19.19 0.30 -1.85
C ASP A 286 -19.71 -0.86 -0.99
N ALA A 287 -20.03 -2.02 -1.60
CA ALA A 287 -20.44 -3.22 -0.87
C ALA A 287 -19.36 -3.72 0.12
N PHE A 288 -18.08 -3.61 -0.23
CA PHE A 288 -17.02 -3.96 0.71
C PHE A 288 -16.83 -2.90 1.80
N ARG A 289 -16.96 -1.61 1.48
CA ARG A 289 -16.96 -0.51 2.47
C ARG A 289 -18.09 -0.67 3.48
N ASP A 290 -19.28 -1.05 3.03
CA ASP A 290 -20.42 -1.32 3.91
C ASP A 290 -20.12 -2.49 4.85
N ALA A 291 -19.54 -3.57 4.34
CA ALA A 291 -19.12 -4.72 5.15
C ALA A 291 -18.06 -4.34 6.20
N LEU A 292 -17.12 -3.42 5.85
CA LEU A 292 -16.14 -2.88 6.80
C LEU A 292 -16.81 -1.95 7.83
N ALA A 293 -17.76 -1.11 7.39
CA ALA A 293 -18.47 -0.17 8.28
C ALA A 293 -19.20 -0.87 9.41
N GLU A 294 -19.69 -2.07 9.19
CA GLU A 294 -20.32 -2.88 10.23
C GLU A 294 -19.37 -3.36 11.33
N GLN A 295 -18.08 -3.49 10.99
CA GLN A 295 -17.05 -3.93 11.93
C GLN A 295 -16.37 -2.76 12.66
N PHE A 296 -16.13 -1.65 11.95
CA PHE A 296 -15.37 -0.51 12.45
C PHE A 296 -16.23 0.71 12.79
N GLY A 297 -17.54 0.66 12.51
CA GLY A 297 -18.44 1.82 12.62
C GLY A 297 -18.53 2.61 11.32
N PRO A 298 -19.38 3.66 11.30
CA PRO A 298 -19.65 4.45 10.10
C PRO A 298 -18.38 5.03 9.48
N LEU A 299 -18.14 4.73 8.21
CA LEU A 299 -16.99 5.22 7.44
C LEU A 299 -17.36 6.56 6.79
N HIS A 300 -17.24 7.65 7.56
CA HIS A 300 -17.50 8.99 7.06
C HIS A 300 -16.26 9.55 6.38
N ASP A 301 -16.37 9.95 5.12
CA ASP A 301 -15.33 10.70 4.45
C ASP A 301 -15.07 12.01 5.22
N GLY A 302 -13.91 12.11 5.86
CA GLY A 302 -13.45 13.30 6.59
C GLY A 302 -13.09 14.45 5.63
N GLY A 303 -14.11 15.01 4.97
CA GLY A 303 -13.88 16.06 3.99
C GLY A 303 -15.16 16.71 3.46
N ARG A 304 -15.95 17.29 4.36
CA ARG A 304 -16.85 18.42 4.05
C ARG A 304 -16.97 19.27 5.33
N ASP A 305 -16.07 20.18 5.50
CA ASP A 305 -16.30 21.50 6.08
C ASP A 305 -15.42 22.50 5.35
#